data_900b21aab2facd2f98dc0f8580d09bf7
#
_entry.id   900b21aab2facd2f98dc0f8580d09bf7
#
_cell.length_a   1.000
_cell.length_b   1.000
_cell.length_c   1.000
_cell.angle_alpha   90.00
_cell.angle_beta   90.00
_cell.angle_gamma   90.00
#
_symmetry.space_group_name_H-M   'P 1'
#
loop_
_entity.id
_entity.type
_entity.pdbx_description
1 polymer ?
#
loop_
_entity_poly.entity_id
_entity_poly.type
_entity_poly.pdbx_seq_one_letter_code
_entity_poly.pdbx_strand_id
1 'polypeptide(L)'
;AMIKATRLWGGTMSQGQAFGFLDAGRGLVAASMGSVGVFIFSLILTSDIRSATLIERQEAFRYVIYFTSFMVALVGLLVFVYMKSEGEEKIKEMTSTSSFSNIKSVIKIPSVWLLMIIIMSAYVGYKLTDIYSLYASDVMLYDQIQAAEVGALQLYLRPIVCVIIGFLADKT
;
A
#
# COMPACT_ATOMS: atom_id res chain seq x y z
N ALA A 1 -12.43 1.95 10.11
CA ALA A 1 -13.52 1.97 9.12
C ALA A 1 -13.31 0.93 8.01
N MET A 2 -12.18 0.95 7.29
CA MET A 2 -11.90 0.11 6.12
C MET A 2 -11.98 -1.40 6.41
N ILE A 3 -11.29 -1.91 7.44
CA ILE A 3 -11.30 -3.34 7.82
C ILE A 3 -12.72 -3.83 8.16
N LYS A 4 -13.54 -2.99 8.83
CA LYS A 4 -14.92 -3.33 9.16
C LYS A 4 -15.79 -3.44 7.90
N ALA A 5 -15.64 -2.50 6.98
CA ALA A 5 -16.36 -2.52 5.70
C ALA A 5 -15.99 -3.76 4.86
N THR A 6 -14.69 -4.11 4.80
CA THR A 6 -14.23 -5.32 4.09
C THR A 6 -14.77 -6.60 4.70
N ARG A 7 -14.82 -6.69 6.04
CA ARG A 7 -15.43 -7.82 6.72
C ARG A 7 -16.93 -7.96 6.46
N LEU A 8 -17.65 -6.85 6.42
CA LEU A 8 -19.08 -6.84 6.11
C LEU A 8 -19.33 -7.26 4.66
N TRP A 9 -18.47 -6.82 3.73
CA TRP A 9 -18.58 -7.18 2.33
C TRP A 9 -18.23 -8.66 2.07
N GLY A 10 -17.21 -9.22 2.72
CA GLY A 10 -16.80 -10.61 2.57
C GLY A 10 -17.74 -11.61 3.26
N GLY A 11 -18.61 -11.15 4.16
CA GLY A 11 -19.50 -12.01 4.92
C GLY A 11 -18.74 -13.05 5.75
N THR A 12 -19.36 -14.22 5.96
CA THR A 12 -18.76 -15.31 6.76
C THR A 12 -17.95 -16.30 5.93
N MET A 13 -18.16 -16.37 4.60
CA MET A 13 -17.64 -17.45 3.74
C MET A 13 -16.55 -17.00 2.76
N SER A 14 -16.35 -15.69 2.53
CA SER A 14 -15.44 -15.16 1.52
C SER A 14 -14.54 -14.04 2.06
N GLN A 15 -14.07 -14.21 3.28
CA GLN A 15 -13.23 -13.18 3.91
C GLN A 15 -11.84 -13.08 3.28
N GLY A 16 -11.26 -14.23 2.92
CA GLY A 16 -9.95 -14.26 2.24
C GLY A 16 -9.99 -13.51 0.91
N GLN A 17 -11.02 -13.73 0.10
CA GLN A 17 -11.24 -13.03 -1.16
C GLN A 17 -11.42 -11.52 -0.93
N ALA A 18 -12.25 -11.13 0.04
CA ALA A 18 -12.50 -9.72 0.34
C ALA A 18 -11.22 -8.97 0.73
N PHE A 19 -10.40 -9.55 1.60
CA PHE A 19 -9.11 -8.97 1.96
C PHE A 19 -8.09 -9.04 0.82
N GLY A 20 -8.10 -10.13 0.03
CA GLY A 20 -7.28 -10.27 -1.17
C GLY A 20 -7.57 -9.18 -2.20
N PHE A 21 -8.83 -8.90 -2.51
CA PHE A 21 -9.24 -7.80 -3.40
C PHE A 21 -8.90 -6.42 -2.84
N LEU A 22 -9.07 -6.21 -1.53
CA LEU A 22 -8.70 -4.96 -0.89
C LEU A 22 -7.20 -4.67 -1.04
N ASP A 23 -6.36 -5.65 -0.76
CA ASP A 23 -4.90 -5.47 -0.81
C ASP A 23 -4.41 -5.43 -2.26
N ALA A 24 -5.04 -6.18 -3.17
CA ALA A 24 -4.82 -6.08 -4.60
C ALA A 24 -5.15 -4.68 -5.14
N GLY A 25 -6.29 -4.12 -4.76
CA GLY A 25 -6.70 -2.77 -5.15
C GLY A 25 -5.71 -1.71 -4.65
N ARG A 26 -5.25 -1.82 -3.41
CA ARG A 26 -4.21 -0.95 -2.86
C ARG A 26 -2.90 -1.07 -3.65
N GLY A 27 -2.50 -2.29 -4.00
CA GLY A 27 -1.31 -2.56 -4.80
C GLY A 27 -1.40 -1.95 -6.19
N LEU A 28 -2.55 -2.11 -6.87
CA LEU A 28 -2.78 -1.53 -8.20
C LEU A 28 -2.74 0.00 -8.18
N VAL A 29 -3.37 0.64 -7.20
CA VAL A 29 -3.33 2.09 -7.06
C VAL A 29 -1.90 2.56 -6.80
N ALA A 30 -1.15 1.88 -5.93
CA ALA A 30 0.26 2.22 -5.68
C ALA A 30 1.13 2.06 -6.93
N ALA A 31 0.95 0.95 -7.68
CA ALA A 31 1.66 0.69 -8.92
C ALA A 31 1.35 1.75 -9.99
N SER A 32 0.07 2.07 -10.21
CA SER A 32 -0.33 3.09 -11.19
C SER A 32 0.19 4.48 -10.82
N MET A 33 0.11 4.87 -9.55
CA MET A 33 0.67 6.15 -9.07
C MET A 33 2.20 6.19 -9.24
N GLY A 34 2.90 5.09 -8.93
CA GLY A 34 4.34 4.98 -9.15
C GLY A 34 4.71 5.14 -10.62
N SER A 35 4.03 4.43 -11.52
CA SER A 35 4.26 4.50 -12.97
C SER A 35 3.97 5.89 -13.54
N VAL A 36 2.87 6.53 -13.11
CA VAL A 36 2.56 7.91 -13.50
C VAL A 36 3.62 8.87 -12.99
N GLY A 37 4.12 8.67 -11.75
CA GLY A 37 5.22 9.47 -11.21
C GLY A 37 6.50 9.37 -12.05
N VAL A 38 6.90 8.14 -12.43
CA VAL A 38 8.06 7.91 -13.31
C VAL A 38 7.83 8.53 -14.69
N PHE A 39 6.62 8.41 -15.24
CA PHE A 39 6.26 9.01 -16.53
C PHE A 39 6.34 10.55 -16.49
N ILE A 40 5.79 11.19 -15.46
CA ILE A 40 5.90 12.65 -15.28
C ILE A 40 7.36 13.06 -15.16
N PHE A 41 8.14 12.33 -14.37
CA PHE A 41 9.58 12.60 -14.21
C PHE A 41 10.30 12.50 -15.55
N SER A 42 10.03 11.49 -16.36
CA SER A 42 10.65 11.30 -17.68
C SER A 42 10.25 12.37 -18.70
N LEU A 43 9.01 12.88 -18.64
CA LEU A 43 8.52 13.95 -19.52
C LEU A 43 9.18 15.30 -19.23
N ILE A 44 9.47 15.58 -17.97
CA ILE A 44 10.05 16.88 -17.56
C ILE A 44 11.56 16.88 -17.80
N LEU A 45 12.19 15.73 -17.67
CA LEU A 45 13.61 15.56 -17.96
C LEU A 45 13.82 15.47 -19.49
N THR A 46 13.67 16.58 -20.18
CA THR A 46 13.77 16.68 -21.66
C THR A 46 15.20 16.50 -22.18
N SER A 47 16.20 16.63 -21.31
CA SER A 47 17.62 16.44 -21.63
C SER A 47 18.02 14.99 -21.41
N ASP A 48 19.08 14.53 -22.09
CA ASP A 48 19.65 13.21 -21.83
C ASP A 48 19.82 13.01 -20.32
N ILE A 49 19.18 11.97 -19.79
CA ILE A 49 19.06 11.68 -18.35
C ILE A 49 20.43 11.66 -17.66
N ARG A 50 21.47 11.30 -18.40
CA ARG A 50 22.86 11.27 -17.92
C ARG A 50 23.49 12.66 -17.79
N SER A 51 23.02 13.65 -18.53
CA SER A 51 23.56 15.03 -18.53
C SER A 51 22.72 15.99 -17.70
N ALA A 52 21.56 15.56 -17.18
CA ALA A 52 20.67 16.39 -16.40
C ALA A 52 21.33 16.87 -15.09
N THR A 53 21.29 18.16 -14.87
CA THR A 53 21.82 18.80 -13.66
C THR A 53 21.00 18.43 -12.42
N LEU A 54 21.59 18.54 -11.23
CA LEU A 54 20.88 18.30 -9.96
C LEU A 54 19.63 19.19 -9.83
N ILE A 55 19.69 20.42 -10.37
CA ILE A 55 18.59 21.38 -10.30
C ILE A 55 17.41 20.89 -11.15
N GLU A 56 17.64 20.44 -12.37
CA GLU A 56 16.60 19.88 -13.26
C GLU A 56 15.94 18.65 -12.66
N ARG A 57 16.72 17.77 -12.03
CA ARG A 57 16.18 16.58 -11.33
C ARG A 57 15.33 16.97 -10.12
N GLN A 58 15.73 17.99 -9.36
CA GLN A 58 14.94 18.50 -8.24
C GLN A 58 13.64 19.13 -8.71
N GLU A 59 13.64 19.86 -9.81
CA GLU A 59 12.43 20.44 -10.39
C GLU A 59 11.48 19.35 -10.88
N ALA A 60 11.97 18.37 -11.63
CA ALA A 60 11.15 17.24 -12.09
C ALA A 60 10.51 16.50 -10.91
N PHE A 61 11.29 16.25 -9.84
CA PHE A 61 10.78 15.59 -8.65
C PHE A 61 9.73 16.44 -7.90
N ARG A 62 9.88 17.75 -7.90
CA ARG A 62 8.88 18.67 -7.32
C ARG A 62 7.53 18.58 -8.02
N TYR A 63 7.49 18.45 -9.33
CA TYR A 63 6.24 18.26 -10.08
C TYR A 63 5.58 16.91 -9.76
N VAL A 64 6.36 15.85 -9.58
CA VAL A 64 5.83 14.54 -9.12
C VAL A 64 5.19 14.68 -7.74
N ILE A 65 5.82 15.41 -6.81
CA ILE A 65 5.27 15.67 -5.48
C ILE A 65 3.97 16.47 -5.57
N TYR A 66 3.91 17.52 -6.38
CA TYR A 66 2.69 18.31 -6.55
C TYR A 66 1.54 17.48 -7.13
N PHE A 67 1.84 16.66 -8.15
CA PHE A 67 0.84 15.76 -8.74
C PHE A 67 0.31 14.74 -7.74
N THR A 68 1.19 14.06 -7.02
CA THR A 68 0.78 13.06 -6.01
C THR A 68 0.00 13.71 -4.87
N SER A 69 0.42 14.88 -4.40
CA SER A 69 -0.29 15.65 -3.36
C SER A 69 -1.69 16.05 -3.82
N PHE A 70 -1.83 16.52 -5.06
CA PHE A 70 -3.11 16.86 -5.65
C PHE A 70 -4.04 15.63 -5.74
N MET A 71 -3.52 14.48 -6.19
CA MET A 71 -4.29 13.23 -6.25
C MET A 71 -4.77 12.77 -4.87
N VAL A 72 -3.90 12.83 -3.87
CA VAL A 72 -4.27 12.48 -2.48
C VAL A 72 -5.34 13.43 -1.94
N ALA A 73 -5.22 14.74 -2.20
CA ALA A 73 -6.22 15.72 -1.78
C ALA A 73 -7.57 15.49 -2.47
N LEU A 74 -7.56 15.17 -3.76
CA LEU A 74 -8.75 14.87 -4.55
C LEU A 74 -9.45 13.61 -4.01
N VAL A 75 -8.70 12.52 -3.77
CA VAL A 75 -9.24 11.29 -3.17
C VAL A 75 -9.80 11.57 -1.77
N GLY A 76 -9.10 12.35 -0.94
CA GLY A 76 -9.57 12.76 0.38
C GLY A 76 -10.91 13.51 0.31
N LEU A 77 -11.04 14.41 -0.65
CA LEU A 77 -12.28 15.17 -0.89
C LEU A 77 -13.41 14.26 -1.37
N LEU A 78 -13.13 13.34 -2.30
CA LEU A 78 -14.11 12.35 -2.74
C LEU A 78 -14.59 11.46 -1.58
N VAL A 79 -13.68 10.96 -0.74
CA VAL A 79 -14.04 10.18 0.44
C VAL A 79 -14.90 11.00 1.39
N PHE A 80 -14.56 12.27 1.63
CA PHE A 80 -15.34 13.16 2.49
C PHE A 80 -16.77 13.40 1.96
N VAL A 81 -16.92 13.57 0.64
CA VAL A 81 -18.23 13.84 0.01
C VAL A 81 -19.08 12.58 -0.08
N TYR A 82 -18.49 11.44 -0.44
CA TYR A 82 -19.24 10.20 -0.72
C TYR A 82 -19.36 9.26 0.46
N MET A 83 -18.44 9.28 1.42
CA MET A 83 -18.59 8.45 2.63
C MET A 83 -19.53 9.11 3.63
N LYS A 84 -20.82 8.80 3.48
CA LYS A 84 -21.80 9.06 4.54
C LYS A 84 -21.42 8.22 5.78
N SER A 85 -21.34 8.89 6.93
CA SER A 85 -21.10 8.23 8.22
C SER A 85 -22.35 7.46 8.65
N GLU A 86 -22.57 6.28 8.07
CA GLU A 86 -23.62 5.35 8.50
C GLU A 86 -23.16 4.53 9.71
N GLY A 87 -22.78 5.12 10.80
CA GLY A 87 -22.23 4.25 11.84
C GLY A 87 -22.01 4.83 13.23
N GLU A 88 -22.44 6.04 13.52
CA GLU A 88 -22.24 6.59 14.87
C GLU A 88 -23.09 5.89 15.95
N GLU A 89 -24.25 5.33 15.62
CA GLU A 89 -25.11 4.71 16.63
C GLU A 89 -24.64 3.34 17.13
N LYS A 90 -23.97 2.54 16.29
CA LYS A 90 -23.46 1.21 16.72
C LYS A 90 -22.07 1.24 17.37
N ILE A 91 -21.34 2.34 17.25
CA ILE A 91 -20.00 2.48 17.85
C ILE A 91 -20.07 2.77 19.35
N LYS A 92 -21.14 3.42 19.81
CA LYS A 92 -21.31 3.73 21.24
C LYS A 92 -21.45 2.52 22.14
N GLU A 93 -22.01 1.41 21.67
CA GLU A 93 -22.15 0.19 22.47
C GLU A 93 -20.86 -0.64 22.60
N MET A 94 -19.93 -0.53 21.64
CA MET A 94 -18.66 -1.30 21.67
C MET A 94 -17.50 -0.57 22.34
N THR A 95 -17.61 0.72 22.63
CA THR A 95 -16.50 1.53 23.19
C THR A 95 -16.46 1.55 24.72
N SER A 96 -17.44 0.93 25.40
CA SER A 96 -17.56 1.08 26.86
C SER A 96 -16.70 0.13 27.69
N THR A 97 -15.90 -0.76 27.10
CA THR A 97 -15.06 -1.67 27.90
C THR A 97 -13.70 -1.95 27.26
N SER A 98 -12.97 -0.90 26.91
CA SER A 98 -11.52 -1.02 26.70
C SER A 98 -10.81 -0.97 28.06
N SER A 99 -10.98 -2.01 28.84
CA SER A 99 -10.28 -2.12 30.11
C SER A 99 -8.86 -2.66 29.85
N PHE A 100 -7.84 -2.06 30.48
CA PHE A 100 -6.46 -2.57 30.49
C PHE A 100 -6.37 -4.06 30.86
N SER A 101 -7.35 -4.56 31.59
CA SER A 101 -7.52 -5.97 31.91
C SER A 101 -7.67 -6.87 30.68
N ASN A 102 -8.37 -6.40 29.62
CA ASN A 102 -8.55 -7.17 28.39
C ASN A 102 -7.25 -7.29 27.58
N ILE A 103 -6.40 -6.26 27.60
CA ILE A 103 -5.09 -6.28 26.96
C ILE A 103 -4.19 -7.33 27.59
N LYS A 104 -4.17 -7.41 28.92
CA LYS A 104 -3.39 -8.41 29.66
C LYS A 104 -3.84 -9.85 29.37
N SER A 105 -5.12 -10.05 29.14
CA SER A 105 -5.68 -11.35 28.74
C SER A 105 -5.27 -11.75 27.32
N VAL A 106 -5.27 -10.82 26.38
CA VAL A 106 -4.87 -11.05 24.99
C VAL A 106 -3.37 -11.37 24.88
N ILE A 107 -2.52 -10.71 25.64
CA ILE A 107 -1.06 -10.96 25.66
C ILE A 107 -0.72 -12.37 26.17
N LYS A 108 -1.58 -12.98 26.98
CA LYS A 108 -1.36 -14.35 27.50
C LYS A 108 -1.65 -15.44 26.47
N ILE A 109 -2.27 -15.12 25.34
CA ILE A 109 -2.64 -16.10 24.32
C ILE A 109 -1.42 -16.36 23.41
N PRO A 110 -0.87 -17.59 23.35
CA PRO A 110 0.31 -17.89 22.53
C PRO A 110 0.11 -17.61 21.05
N SER A 111 -1.10 -17.85 20.53
CA SER A 111 -1.44 -17.58 19.12
C SER A 111 -1.29 -16.10 18.73
N VAL A 112 -1.44 -15.17 19.68
CA VAL A 112 -1.24 -13.75 19.42
C VAL A 112 0.23 -13.45 19.15
N TRP A 113 1.14 -14.06 19.91
CA TRP A 113 2.57 -13.89 19.69
C TRP A 113 3.03 -14.49 18.37
N LEU A 114 2.54 -15.68 18.02
CA LEU A 114 2.80 -16.28 16.71
C LEU A 114 2.31 -15.39 15.57
N LEU A 115 1.11 -14.84 15.69
CA LEU A 115 0.55 -13.92 14.70
C LEU A 115 1.40 -12.65 14.57
N MET A 116 1.86 -12.08 15.70
CA MET A 116 2.74 -10.91 15.70
C MET A 116 4.06 -11.19 14.99
N ILE A 117 4.69 -12.36 15.25
CA ILE A 117 5.93 -12.77 14.59
C ILE A 117 5.73 -12.94 13.09
N ILE A 118 4.62 -13.57 12.66
CA ILE A 118 4.28 -13.75 11.24
C ILE A 118 4.10 -12.38 10.57
N ILE A 119 3.36 -11.46 11.19
CA ILE A 119 3.14 -10.11 10.65
C ILE A 119 4.47 -9.34 10.57
N MET A 120 5.31 -9.40 11.60
CA MET A 120 6.62 -8.74 11.57
C MET A 120 7.52 -9.32 10.48
N SER A 121 7.60 -10.65 10.35
CA SER A 121 8.40 -11.31 9.31
C SER A 121 7.92 -10.92 7.91
N ALA A 122 6.60 -10.91 7.69
CA ALA A 122 6.01 -10.48 6.43
C ALA A 122 6.31 -9.01 6.13
N TYR A 123 6.28 -8.14 7.15
CA TYR A 123 6.60 -6.72 7.00
C TYR A 123 8.09 -6.50 6.67
N VAL A 124 9.00 -7.22 7.32
CA VAL A 124 10.44 -7.18 6.99
C VAL A 124 10.67 -7.64 5.55
N GLY A 125 10.06 -8.76 5.14
CA GLY A 125 10.11 -9.23 3.76
C GLY A 125 9.59 -8.20 2.75
N TYR A 126 8.49 -7.52 3.09
CA TYR A 126 7.96 -6.43 2.27
C TYR A 126 8.93 -5.25 2.17
N LYS A 127 9.58 -4.88 3.27
CA LYS A 127 10.55 -3.77 3.28
C LYS A 127 11.82 -4.04 2.49
N LEU A 128 12.22 -5.30 2.33
CA LEU A 128 13.34 -5.66 1.46
C LEU A 128 13.09 -5.27 0.00
N THR A 129 11.83 -5.21 -0.44
CA THR A 129 11.50 -4.83 -1.81
C THR A 129 11.80 -3.34 -2.11
N ASP A 130 11.84 -2.48 -1.10
CA ASP A 130 12.20 -1.06 -1.26
C ASP A 130 13.67 -0.89 -1.69
N ILE A 131 14.51 -1.92 -1.46
CA ILE A 131 15.94 -1.91 -1.79
C ILE A 131 16.19 -2.25 -3.28
N TYR A 132 15.23 -2.81 -3.99
CA TYR A 132 15.44 -3.26 -5.38
C TYR A 132 15.82 -2.14 -6.34
N SER A 133 15.21 -0.97 -6.23
CA SER A 133 15.57 0.16 -7.07
C SER A 133 16.97 0.70 -6.72
N LEU A 134 17.33 0.69 -5.45
CA LEU A 134 18.67 1.07 -5.00
C LEU A 134 19.74 0.07 -5.50
N TYR A 135 19.45 -1.23 -5.40
CA TYR A 135 20.34 -2.28 -5.93
C TYR A 135 20.52 -2.16 -7.45
N ALA A 136 19.43 -1.85 -8.17
CA ALA A 136 19.46 -1.63 -9.61
C ALA A 136 20.34 -0.43 -9.99
N SER A 137 20.27 0.67 -9.22
CA SER A 137 21.12 1.86 -9.48
C SER A 137 22.59 1.65 -9.08
N ASP A 138 22.85 1.09 -7.90
CA ASP A 138 24.18 1.07 -7.32
C ASP A 138 25.03 -0.13 -7.78
N VAL A 139 24.41 -1.29 -8.00
CA VAL A 139 25.09 -2.53 -8.35
C VAL A 139 24.96 -2.86 -9.83
N MET A 140 23.77 -2.74 -10.40
CA MET A 140 23.52 -3.01 -11.81
C MET A 140 23.84 -1.79 -12.71
N LEU A 141 24.14 -0.65 -12.11
CA LEU A 141 24.47 0.62 -12.80
C LEU A 141 23.37 1.06 -13.78
N TYR A 142 22.13 0.73 -13.45
CA TYR A 142 20.97 1.19 -14.22
C TYR A 142 20.80 2.69 -14.05
N ASP A 143 20.25 3.32 -15.08
CA ASP A 143 19.87 4.72 -14.99
C ASP A 143 18.70 4.90 -14.00
N GLN A 144 18.54 6.12 -13.48
CA GLN A 144 17.55 6.42 -12.44
C GLN A 144 16.11 6.05 -12.84
N ILE A 145 15.77 6.21 -14.13
CA ILE A 145 14.46 5.83 -14.63
C ILE A 145 14.33 4.31 -14.66
N GLN A 146 15.30 3.60 -15.19
CA GLN A 146 15.31 2.13 -15.23
C GLN A 146 15.26 1.52 -13.82
N ALA A 147 16.00 2.09 -12.87
CA ALA A 147 15.97 1.66 -11.48
C ALA A 147 14.59 1.91 -10.83
N ALA A 148 13.94 3.03 -11.14
CA ALA A 148 12.58 3.33 -10.68
C ALA A 148 11.54 2.40 -11.32
N GLU A 149 11.69 2.03 -12.59
CA GLU A 149 10.83 1.06 -13.28
C GLU A 149 10.92 -0.33 -12.66
N VAL A 150 12.12 -0.79 -12.28
CA VAL A 150 12.29 -2.06 -11.53
C VAL A 150 11.52 -2.02 -10.21
N GLY A 151 11.58 -0.92 -9.48
CA GLY A 151 10.80 -0.71 -8.27
C GLY A 151 9.29 -0.71 -8.53
N ALA A 152 8.84 -0.12 -9.64
CA ALA A 152 7.43 -0.08 -10.00
C ALA A 152 6.91 -1.45 -10.45
N LEU A 153 7.71 -2.23 -11.21
CA LEU A 153 7.31 -3.52 -11.76
C LEU A 153 6.88 -4.51 -10.67
N GLN A 154 7.59 -4.57 -9.56
CA GLN A 154 7.24 -5.43 -8.43
C GLN A 154 5.86 -5.12 -7.83
N LEU A 155 5.44 -3.85 -7.88
CA LEU A 155 4.13 -3.43 -7.35
C LEU A 155 2.97 -4.01 -8.17
N TYR A 156 3.19 -4.33 -9.44
CA TYR A 156 2.18 -4.97 -10.30
C TYR A 156 2.02 -6.48 -10.01
N LEU A 157 3.07 -7.16 -9.55
CA LEU A 157 2.99 -8.58 -9.18
C LEU A 157 2.18 -8.79 -7.89
N ARG A 158 2.24 -7.85 -6.96
CA ARG A 158 1.56 -7.93 -5.67
C ARG A 158 0.05 -8.13 -5.78
N PRO A 159 -0.72 -7.37 -6.58
CA PRO A 159 -2.16 -7.56 -6.75
C PRO A 159 -2.53 -8.96 -7.20
N ILE A 160 -1.77 -9.52 -8.15
CA ILE A 160 -2.01 -10.87 -8.68
C ILE A 160 -1.87 -11.91 -7.56
N VAL A 161 -0.76 -11.85 -6.82
CA VAL A 161 -0.51 -12.77 -5.71
C VAL A 161 -1.55 -12.63 -4.61
N CYS A 162 -1.95 -11.40 -4.25
CA CYS A 162 -2.97 -11.15 -3.23
C CYS A 162 -4.33 -11.75 -3.58
N VAL A 163 -4.75 -11.65 -4.84
CA VAL A 163 -6.00 -12.29 -5.32
C VAL A 163 -5.91 -13.80 -5.24
N ILE A 164 -4.83 -14.41 -5.73
CA ILE A 164 -4.62 -15.86 -5.70
C ILE A 164 -4.65 -16.38 -4.26
N ILE A 165 -3.91 -15.74 -3.35
CA ILE A 165 -3.85 -16.15 -1.94
C ILE A 165 -5.22 -15.96 -1.27
N GLY A 166 -5.95 -14.88 -1.59
CA GLY A 166 -7.29 -14.65 -1.09
C GLY A 166 -8.27 -15.78 -1.44
N PHE A 167 -8.22 -16.28 -2.69
CA PHE A 167 -9.02 -17.44 -3.12
C PHE A 167 -8.58 -18.75 -2.46
N LEU A 168 -7.28 -18.93 -2.25
CA LEU A 168 -6.77 -20.14 -1.58
C LEU A 168 -7.15 -20.16 -0.09
N ALA A 169 -7.12 -19.01 0.57
CA ALA A 169 -7.44 -18.89 1.98
C ALA A 169 -8.91 -19.23 2.32
N ASP A 170 -9.84 -19.00 1.38
CA ASP A 170 -11.24 -19.33 1.59
C ASP A 170 -11.56 -20.83 1.31
N LYS A 171 -10.61 -21.59 0.74
CA LYS A 171 -10.75 -23.03 0.46
C LYS A 171 -10.21 -23.91 1.58
N THR A 172 -9.42 -23.36 2.48
CA THR A 172 -8.80 -24.04 3.63
C THR A 172 -9.58 -23.76 4.90
#